data_c80ac48ed80d34669a8e20cf93c7ae67
#
_entry.id   c80ac48ed80d34669a8e20cf93c7ae67
#
_cell.length_a   1.000
_cell.length_b   1.000
_cell.length_c   1.000
_cell.angle_alpha   90.00
_cell.angle_beta   90.00
_cell.angle_gamma   90.00
#
_symmetry.space_group_name_H-M   'P 1'
#
loop_
_entity.id
_entity.type
_entity.pdbx_description
1 polymer ?
#
loop_
_entity_poly.entity_id
_entity_poly.type
_entity_poly.pdbx_seq_one_letter_code
_entity_poly.pdbx_strand_id
1 'polypeptide(L)'
;VVSSAVADGHKKYDGPQMQLSKFQPEFRIGFLGDEASQDIIARNGCLKDYIEKAYNVPAKMFTFKDYAGTMEAMLGENLDYAWFGSSGYAGIYLQDPDAVVPVLTRMQPTGDTGYYSVMVARKDSGIKSLDDLKGKKLGFADPNSTSGYLIPSIELPELYNVDINTYFSKTQFSGGHENNVLAVLNGDVDAGVTWVSGVGKWEEGYSSGNLRKMVDKGILNMDDLVQVWSSKLIPNGPIVMPKKLPKEARDVMVGMKKWIHKNDPKCSEDVANGIVKAWVPVDHSFYEVIVKARKAKLEAKKKKG
;
A
#
# COMPACT_ATOMS: atom_id res chain seq x y z
N VAL A 1 -18.08 42.87 -7.43
CA VAL A 1 -17.72 41.68 -6.64
C VAL A 1 -17.01 40.72 -7.59
N VAL A 2 -15.67 40.74 -7.59
CA VAL A 2 -14.85 39.87 -8.42
C VAL A 2 -14.64 38.57 -7.63
N SER A 3 -15.29 37.48 -8.05
CA SER A 3 -15.01 36.14 -7.55
C SER A 3 -13.61 35.74 -8.02
N SER A 4 -12.65 35.72 -7.10
CA SER A 4 -11.35 35.10 -7.35
C SER A 4 -11.53 33.58 -7.41
N ALA A 5 -11.65 33.06 -8.62
CA ALA A 5 -11.44 31.63 -8.85
C ALA A 5 -9.99 31.33 -8.49
N VAL A 6 -9.77 30.60 -7.40
CA VAL A 6 -8.51 29.93 -7.13
C VAL A 6 -8.30 28.98 -8.31
N ALA A 7 -7.29 29.23 -9.11
CA ALA A 7 -6.96 28.36 -10.23
C ALA A 7 -6.54 27.01 -9.65
N ASP A 8 -7.43 26.02 -9.76
CA ASP A 8 -7.12 24.62 -9.56
C ASP A 8 -5.95 24.28 -10.49
N GLY A 9 -4.79 23.98 -9.92
CA GLY A 9 -3.56 23.70 -10.68
C GLY A 9 -3.61 22.40 -11.49
N HIS A 10 -4.77 21.73 -11.52
CA HIS A 10 -4.99 20.49 -12.25
C HIS A 10 -5.43 20.74 -13.68
N LYS A 11 -4.92 19.93 -14.62
CA LYS A 11 -5.36 19.98 -16.01
C LYS A 11 -6.86 19.71 -16.13
N LYS A 12 -7.52 20.38 -17.09
CA LYS A 12 -8.91 20.11 -17.41
C LYS A 12 -9.05 18.64 -17.80
N TYR A 13 -9.88 17.90 -17.04
CA TYR A 13 -10.12 16.48 -17.29
C TYR A 13 -11.02 16.29 -18.53
N ASP A 14 -10.54 15.54 -19.50
CA ASP A 14 -11.24 15.13 -20.71
C ASP A 14 -11.14 13.59 -20.93
N GLY A 15 -10.84 12.86 -19.87
CA GLY A 15 -10.79 11.41 -19.87
C GLY A 15 -12.16 10.75 -19.78
N PRO A 16 -12.21 9.40 -19.66
CA PRO A 16 -13.46 8.65 -19.54
C PRO A 16 -14.34 9.12 -18.39
N GLN A 17 -15.64 9.20 -18.61
CA GLN A 17 -16.63 9.65 -17.63
C GLN A 17 -17.87 8.74 -17.64
N MET A 18 -18.57 8.72 -16.49
CA MET A 18 -19.90 8.13 -16.36
C MET A 18 -20.77 8.93 -15.40
N GLN A 19 -22.07 8.68 -15.44
CA GLN A 19 -23.04 9.25 -14.50
C GLN A 19 -23.29 8.26 -13.37
N LEU A 20 -22.41 8.25 -12.35
CA LEU A 20 -22.54 7.34 -11.21
C LEU A 20 -23.80 7.63 -10.37
N SER A 21 -24.35 8.86 -10.46
CA SER A 21 -25.59 9.25 -9.80
C SER A 21 -26.82 8.37 -10.12
N LYS A 22 -26.77 7.61 -11.23
CA LYS A 22 -27.78 6.61 -11.57
C LYS A 22 -27.76 5.39 -10.61
N PHE A 23 -26.68 5.18 -9.89
CA PHE A 23 -26.46 4.04 -9.01
C PHE A 23 -26.30 4.45 -7.54
N GLN A 24 -25.62 5.56 -7.29
CA GLN A 24 -25.35 6.07 -5.95
C GLN A 24 -25.04 7.57 -5.97
N PRO A 25 -25.29 8.31 -4.84
CA PRO A 25 -25.17 9.77 -4.82
C PRO A 25 -23.76 10.31 -4.66
N GLU A 26 -22.78 9.48 -4.26
CA GLU A 26 -21.42 9.89 -3.96
C GLU A 26 -20.42 8.77 -4.26
N PHE A 27 -19.13 9.13 -4.37
CA PHE A 27 -18.02 8.19 -4.48
C PHE A 27 -17.17 8.21 -3.20
N ARG A 28 -16.93 7.05 -2.60
CA ARG A 28 -16.26 6.91 -1.30
C ARG A 28 -14.89 6.27 -1.50
N ILE A 29 -13.84 7.04 -1.16
CA ILE A 29 -12.44 6.68 -1.35
C ILE A 29 -11.85 6.29 0.00
N GLY A 30 -11.41 5.05 0.16
CA GLY A 30 -10.76 4.56 1.37
C GLY A 30 -9.24 4.51 1.23
N PHE A 31 -8.56 4.81 2.32
CA PHE A 31 -7.11 4.74 2.42
C PHE A 31 -6.68 3.87 3.59
N LEU A 32 -5.59 3.12 3.41
CA LEU A 32 -4.98 2.34 4.49
C LEU A 32 -4.43 3.27 5.59
N GLY A 33 -4.57 2.87 6.84
CA GLY A 33 -4.01 3.56 8.00
C GLY A 33 -2.50 3.33 8.13
N ASP A 34 -1.73 3.96 7.27
CA ASP A 34 -0.29 3.71 7.12
C ASP A 34 0.59 4.93 7.45
N GLU A 35 -0.03 6.06 7.62
CA GLU A 35 0.56 7.35 8.00
C GLU A 35 -0.51 8.28 8.59
N ALA A 36 -0.12 9.51 8.95
CA ALA A 36 -1.06 10.50 9.47
C ALA A 36 -2.17 10.83 8.46
N SER A 37 -3.42 10.88 8.92
CA SER A 37 -4.60 11.12 8.07
C SER A 37 -4.50 12.40 7.25
N GLN A 38 -3.96 13.48 7.82
CA GLN A 38 -3.78 14.74 7.12
C GLN A 38 -2.82 14.64 5.93
N ASP A 39 -1.77 13.82 6.04
CA ASP A 39 -0.79 13.61 4.97
C ASP A 39 -1.41 12.78 3.84
N ILE A 40 -2.21 11.77 4.19
CA ILE A 40 -2.98 10.97 3.22
C ILE A 40 -3.91 11.87 2.42
N ILE A 41 -4.70 12.70 3.10
CA ILE A 41 -5.68 13.59 2.47
C ILE A 41 -4.97 14.61 1.57
N ALA A 42 -3.90 15.24 2.04
CA ALA A 42 -3.15 16.22 1.27
C ALA A 42 -2.57 15.62 -0.02
N ARG A 43 -1.96 14.44 0.08
CA ARG A 43 -1.33 13.76 -1.07
C ARG A 43 -2.34 13.26 -2.11
N ASN A 44 -3.55 12.89 -1.68
CA ASN A 44 -4.57 12.30 -2.53
C ASN A 44 -5.68 13.26 -2.94
N GLY A 45 -5.57 14.56 -2.64
CA GLY A 45 -6.57 15.55 -3.04
C GLY A 45 -6.81 15.60 -4.55
N CYS A 46 -5.75 15.49 -5.35
CA CYS A 46 -5.86 15.44 -6.81
C CYS A 46 -6.65 14.23 -7.31
N LEU A 47 -6.47 13.05 -6.68
CA LEU A 47 -7.24 11.86 -7.02
C LEU A 47 -8.73 12.07 -6.77
N LYS A 48 -9.09 12.66 -5.62
CA LYS A 48 -10.48 13.02 -5.30
C LYS A 48 -11.09 13.90 -6.39
N ASP A 49 -10.37 14.95 -6.79
CA ASP A 49 -10.85 15.91 -7.80
C ASP A 49 -11.08 15.25 -9.17
N TYR A 50 -10.18 14.35 -9.58
CA TYR A 50 -10.36 13.58 -10.82
C TYR A 50 -11.49 12.55 -10.73
N ILE A 51 -11.69 11.91 -9.58
CA ILE A 51 -12.83 11.01 -9.34
C ILE A 51 -14.15 11.77 -9.47
N GLU A 52 -14.26 12.97 -8.89
CA GLU A 52 -15.48 13.80 -9.03
C GLU A 52 -15.77 14.12 -10.50
N LYS A 53 -14.74 14.42 -11.29
CA LYS A 53 -14.88 14.71 -12.72
C LYS A 53 -15.22 13.48 -13.53
N ALA A 54 -14.64 12.32 -13.21
CA ALA A 54 -14.85 11.07 -13.94
C ALA A 54 -16.22 10.45 -13.66
N TYR A 55 -16.71 10.56 -12.43
CA TYR A 55 -17.96 9.90 -12.01
C TYR A 55 -19.16 10.82 -11.90
N ASN A 56 -18.96 12.13 -12.03
CA ASN A 56 -20.00 13.17 -11.95
C ASN A 56 -20.84 13.10 -10.64
N VAL A 57 -20.21 12.82 -9.53
CA VAL A 57 -20.78 12.85 -8.19
C VAL A 57 -19.74 13.41 -7.21
N PRO A 58 -20.14 13.93 -6.05
CA PRO A 58 -19.19 14.30 -5.00
C PRO A 58 -18.39 13.09 -4.56
N ALA A 59 -17.12 13.28 -4.22
CA ALA A 59 -16.26 12.25 -3.64
C ALA A 59 -15.88 12.59 -2.21
N LYS A 60 -15.80 11.57 -1.37
CA LYS A 60 -15.38 11.68 0.03
C LYS A 60 -14.19 10.77 0.28
N MET A 61 -13.21 11.27 1.04
CA MET A 61 -12.04 10.53 1.47
C MET A 61 -12.18 10.06 2.91
N PHE A 62 -11.88 8.77 3.14
CA PHE A 62 -11.95 8.14 4.45
C PHE A 62 -10.57 7.56 4.82
N THR A 63 -10.08 7.92 5.98
CA THR A 63 -8.88 7.35 6.58
C THR A 63 -9.25 6.49 7.77
N PHE A 64 -8.46 5.46 8.04
CA PHE A 64 -8.70 4.49 9.09
C PHE A 64 -7.46 4.37 9.97
N LYS A 65 -7.64 3.90 11.19
CA LYS A 65 -6.55 3.72 12.14
C LYS A 65 -5.54 2.65 11.68
N ASP A 66 -6.05 1.59 11.03
CA ASP A 66 -5.28 0.43 10.61
C ASP A 66 -5.86 -0.18 9.33
N TYR A 67 -5.21 -1.22 8.81
CA TYR A 67 -5.64 -1.93 7.60
C TYR A 67 -6.97 -2.66 7.80
N ALA A 68 -7.20 -3.22 9.00
CA ALA A 68 -8.45 -3.92 9.31
C ALA A 68 -9.66 -2.99 9.15
N GLY A 69 -9.58 -1.75 9.63
CA GLY A 69 -10.66 -0.76 9.49
C GLY A 69 -11.00 -0.47 8.03
N THR A 70 -10.01 -0.35 7.15
CA THR A 70 -10.25 -0.17 5.71
C THR A 70 -10.88 -1.41 5.07
N MET A 71 -10.41 -2.60 5.45
CA MET A 71 -10.96 -3.88 4.97
C MET A 71 -12.42 -4.06 5.40
N GLU A 72 -12.73 -3.79 6.66
CA GLU A 72 -14.09 -3.87 7.22
C GLU A 72 -15.03 -2.86 6.53
N ALA A 73 -14.57 -1.64 6.29
CA ALA A 73 -15.37 -0.65 5.58
C ALA A 73 -15.66 -1.07 4.13
N MET A 74 -14.72 -1.72 3.46
CA MET A 74 -14.94 -2.27 2.11
C MET A 74 -15.91 -3.45 2.13
N LEU A 75 -15.73 -4.41 3.05
CA LEU A 75 -16.63 -5.54 3.23
C LEU A 75 -18.06 -5.11 3.62
N GLY A 76 -18.16 -4.05 4.44
CA GLY A 76 -19.44 -3.44 4.83
C GLY A 76 -20.07 -2.56 3.75
N GLU A 77 -19.54 -2.54 2.53
CA GLU A 77 -20.04 -1.74 1.41
C GLU A 77 -20.02 -0.21 1.64
N ASN A 78 -19.09 0.26 2.48
CA ASN A 78 -18.95 1.68 2.81
C ASN A 78 -17.89 2.42 1.98
N LEU A 79 -17.20 1.71 1.08
CA LEU A 79 -16.18 2.26 0.19
C LEU A 79 -16.43 1.80 -1.26
N ASP A 80 -16.03 2.65 -2.21
CA ASP A 80 -16.11 2.39 -3.64
C ASP A 80 -14.73 2.19 -4.28
N TYR A 81 -13.68 2.56 -3.57
CA TYR A 81 -12.29 2.45 -3.96
C TYR A 81 -11.42 2.28 -2.72
N ALA A 82 -10.47 1.38 -2.80
CA ALA A 82 -9.30 1.38 -1.94
C ALA A 82 -8.14 0.70 -2.65
N TRP A 83 -6.91 1.10 -2.33
CA TRP A 83 -5.71 0.42 -2.81
C TRP A 83 -5.13 -0.38 -1.66
N PHE A 84 -5.29 -1.71 -1.73
CA PHE A 84 -4.76 -2.65 -0.75
C PHE A 84 -3.41 -3.21 -1.17
N GLY A 85 -2.62 -3.68 -0.19
CA GLY A 85 -1.62 -4.70 -0.46
C GLY A 85 -2.28 -6.01 -0.89
N SER A 86 -1.52 -6.90 -1.54
CA SER A 86 -2.06 -8.19 -1.99
C SER A 86 -2.58 -9.06 -0.85
N SER A 87 -1.97 -8.98 0.36
CA SER A 87 -2.47 -9.68 1.56
C SER A 87 -3.79 -9.11 2.07
N GLY A 88 -3.98 -7.78 2.05
CA GLY A 88 -5.26 -7.16 2.41
C GLY A 88 -6.39 -7.56 1.48
N TYR A 89 -6.12 -7.53 0.16
CA TYR A 89 -7.05 -8.07 -0.84
C TYR A 89 -7.38 -9.54 -0.57
N ALA A 90 -6.36 -10.37 -0.33
CA ALA A 90 -6.55 -11.79 -0.01
C ALA A 90 -7.44 -11.98 1.23
N GLY A 91 -7.26 -11.14 2.26
CA GLY A 91 -8.09 -11.18 3.47
C GLY A 91 -9.56 -10.84 3.22
N ILE A 92 -9.85 -9.90 2.32
CA ILE A 92 -11.21 -9.59 1.88
C ILE A 92 -11.79 -10.78 1.10
N TYR A 93 -11.05 -11.28 0.10
CA TYR A 93 -11.49 -12.39 -0.74
C TYR A 93 -11.78 -13.67 0.05
N LEU A 94 -10.97 -13.99 1.07
CA LEU A 94 -11.19 -15.17 1.92
C LEU A 94 -12.41 -15.06 2.83
N GLN A 95 -12.86 -13.85 3.12
CA GLN A 95 -14.10 -13.61 3.88
C GLN A 95 -15.31 -13.58 2.96
N ASP A 96 -15.20 -12.88 1.83
CA ASP A 96 -16.27 -12.78 0.82
C ASP A 96 -15.65 -12.62 -0.58
N PRO A 97 -15.61 -13.70 -1.38
CA PRO A 97 -15.05 -13.66 -2.73
C PRO A 97 -15.87 -12.79 -3.71
N ASP A 98 -17.05 -12.38 -3.33
CA ASP A 98 -17.94 -11.54 -4.15
C ASP A 98 -17.96 -10.07 -3.72
N ALA A 99 -17.25 -9.71 -2.64
CA ALA A 99 -17.27 -8.34 -2.12
C ALA A 99 -16.63 -7.34 -3.10
N VAL A 100 -15.46 -7.65 -3.65
CA VAL A 100 -14.68 -6.73 -4.49
C VAL A 100 -14.07 -7.42 -5.69
N VAL A 101 -13.68 -6.60 -6.67
CA VAL A 101 -12.84 -7.02 -7.80
C VAL A 101 -11.55 -6.20 -7.81
N PRO A 102 -10.40 -6.82 -8.06
CA PRO A 102 -9.18 -6.10 -8.39
C PRO A 102 -9.32 -5.46 -9.77
N VAL A 103 -8.87 -4.22 -9.90
CA VAL A 103 -9.07 -3.42 -11.13
C VAL A 103 -7.74 -3.07 -11.78
N LEU A 104 -6.83 -2.49 -11.01
CA LEU A 104 -5.55 -1.97 -11.46
C LEU A 104 -4.46 -2.25 -10.45
N THR A 105 -3.22 -2.34 -10.95
CA THR A 105 -2.02 -2.18 -10.13
C THR A 105 -1.01 -1.28 -10.84
N ARG A 106 0.02 -0.86 -10.11
CA ARG A 106 1.10 -0.08 -10.72
C ARG A 106 2.17 -0.96 -11.33
N MET A 107 2.87 -0.42 -12.32
CA MET A 107 4.08 -0.97 -12.91
C MET A 107 5.26 -0.11 -12.53
N GLN A 108 6.34 -0.73 -12.08
CA GLN A 108 7.59 -0.05 -11.73
C GLN A 108 8.34 0.44 -12.99
N PRO A 109 9.29 1.38 -12.86
CA PRO A 109 10.10 1.87 -13.98
C PRO A 109 10.80 0.77 -14.78
N THR A 110 11.14 -0.36 -14.14
CA THR A 110 11.73 -1.55 -14.78
C THR A 110 10.76 -2.34 -15.65
N GLY A 111 9.44 -2.10 -15.51
CA GLY A 111 8.39 -2.90 -16.15
C GLY A 111 7.82 -4.00 -15.25
N ASP A 112 8.38 -4.20 -14.05
CA ASP A 112 7.85 -5.15 -13.07
C ASP A 112 6.56 -4.64 -12.44
N THR A 113 5.65 -5.57 -12.13
CA THR A 113 4.42 -5.30 -11.38
C THR A 113 4.52 -5.79 -9.93
N GLY A 114 5.71 -5.69 -9.38
CA GLY A 114 6.03 -6.12 -8.03
C GLY A 114 6.91 -5.13 -7.27
N TYR A 115 7.14 -5.45 -6.01
CA TYR A 115 7.93 -4.69 -5.08
C TYR A 115 8.57 -5.62 -4.04
N TYR A 116 9.28 -5.05 -3.06
CA TYR A 116 9.99 -5.84 -2.05
C TYR A 116 9.61 -5.44 -0.63
N SER A 117 9.59 -6.42 0.25
CA SER A 117 9.77 -6.21 1.68
C SER A 117 11.26 -6.10 1.96
N VAL A 118 11.66 -5.10 2.72
CA VAL A 118 13.02 -4.96 3.22
C VAL A 118 13.00 -4.85 4.74
N MET A 119 14.03 -5.38 5.37
CA MET A 119 14.26 -5.19 6.79
C MET A 119 15.37 -4.17 6.96
N VAL A 120 15.12 -3.15 7.77
CA VAL A 120 16.05 -2.05 8.04
C VAL A 120 16.40 -2.00 9.51
N ALA A 121 17.62 -1.58 9.80
CA ALA A 121 18.12 -1.29 11.15
C ALA A 121 18.84 0.05 11.12
N ARG A 122 19.05 0.66 12.30
CA ARG A 122 19.88 1.86 12.38
C ARG A 122 21.33 1.56 12.00
N LYS A 123 21.94 2.46 11.26
CA LYS A 123 23.34 2.35 10.85
C LYS A 123 24.30 2.30 12.04
N ASP A 124 23.99 3.05 13.09
CA ASP A 124 24.81 3.12 14.31
C ASP A 124 24.60 1.93 15.28
N SER A 125 23.65 1.03 14.97
CA SER A 125 23.38 -0.16 15.80
C SER A 125 24.43 -1.26 15.67
N GLY A 126 25.26 -1.23 14.63
CA GLY A 126 26.19 -2.30 14.31
C GLY A 126 25.56 -3.54 13.64
N ILE A 127 24.24 -3.58 13.46
CA ILE A 127 23.51 -4.66 12.79
C ILE A 127 23.75 -4.56 11.29
N LYS A 128 24.22 -5.66 10.67
CA LYS A 128 24.55 -5.71 9.24
C LYS A 128 23.86 -6.86 8.49
N SER A 129 23.37 -7.85 9.22
CA SER A 129 22.79 -9.07 8.66
C SER A 129 21.68 -9.63 9.55
N LEU A 130 20.97 -10.65 9.07
CA LEU A 130 19.99 -11.40 9.88
C LEU A 130 20.62 -12.04 11.12
N ASP A 131 21.86 -12.51 11.02
CA ASP A 131 22.54 -13.17 12.14
C ASP A 131 22.74 -12.21 13.33
N ASP A 132 22.95 -10.93 13.06
CA ASP A 132 23.09 -9.91 14.11
C ASP A 132 21.78 -9.63 14.85
N LEU A 133 20.66 -10.10 14.31
CA LEU A 133 19.31 -9.89 14.86
C LEU A 133 18.88 -10.96 15.88
N LYS A 134 19.67 -12.02 16.07
CA LYS A 134 19.34 -13.05 17.06
C LYS A 134 19.23 -12.42 18.46
N GLY A 135 18.07 -12.66 19.11
CA GLY A 135 17.78 -12.09 20.43
C GLY A 135 17.44 -10.59 20.43
N LYS A 136 17.31 -9.96 19.26
CA LYS A 136 16.92 -8.57 19.10
C LYS A 136 15.40 -8.42 18.96
N LYS A 137 14.90 -7.19 18.98
CA LYS A 137 13.47 -6.87 18.77
C LYS A 137 13.18 -6.59 17.30
N LEU A 138 12.15 -7.22 16.76
CA LEU A 138 11.69 -7.00 15.39
C LEU A 138 10.34 -6.30 15.37
N GLY A 139 10.23 -5.23 14.59
CA GLY A 139 8.96 -4.54 14.27
C GLY A 139 8.34 -5.05 12.97
N PHE A 140 7.04 -5.37 13.04
CA PHE A 140 6.15 -5.53 11.89
C PHE A 140 5.27 -4.29 11.74
N ALA A 141 4.79 -4.03 10.51
CA ALA A 141 3.96 -2.85 10.26
C ALA A 141 2.52 -3.05 10.72
N ASP A 142 1.78 -3.94 10.06
CA ASP A 142 0.37 -4.25 10.32
C ASP A 142 0.11 -5.73 10.02
N PRO A 143 -0.74 -6.44 10.80
CA PRO A 143 -1.06 -7.87 10.57
C PRO A 143 -1.62 -8.17 9.17
N ASN A 144 -2.24 -7.20 8.52
CA ASN A 144 -2.82 -7.32 7.18
C ASN A 144 -1.91 -6.80 6.07
N SER A 145 -0.70 -6.33 6.40
CA SER A 145 0.29 -5.91 5.42
C SER A 145 1.01 -7.10 4.79
N THR A 146 1.20 -7.06 3.47
CA THR A 146 1.93 -8.08 2.72
C THR A 146 3.43 -8.02 3.05
N SER A 147 4.07 -6.89 2.76
CA SER A 147 5.50 -6.66 3.01
C SER A 147 5.82 -6.39 4.47
N GLY A 148 4.86 -5.82 5.21
CA GLY A 148 5.04 -5.48 6.62
C GLY A 148 4.76 -6.63 7.59
N TYR A 149 4.29 -7.77 7.10
CA TYR A 149 4.07 -8.95 7.95
C TYR A 149 4.01 -10.28 7.18
N LEU A 150 3.07 -10.47 6.24
CA LEU A 150 2.82 -11.80 5.68
C LEU A 150 4.08 -12.42 5.07
N ILE A 151 4.72 -11.73 4.14
CA ILE A 151 5.88 -12.25 3.41
C ILE A 151 7.10 -12.46 4.33
N PRO A 152 7.55 -11.49 5.13
CA PRO A 152 8.65 -11.77 6.06
C PRO A 152 8.32 -12.91 7.04
N SER A 153 7.07 -13.03 7.49
CA SER A 153 6.66 -14.11 8.40
C SER A 153 6.65 -15.51 7.78
N ILE A 154 6.70 -15.61 6.45
CA ILE A 154 6.80 -16.86 5.69
C ILE A 154 8.25 -17.08 5.26
N GLU A 155 8.88 -16.10 4.63
CA GLU A 155 10.20 -16.26 4.04
C GLU A 155 11.32 -16.42 5.10
N LEU A 156 11.24 -15.72 6.22
CA LEU A 156 12.26 -15.86 7.28
C LEU A 156 12.36 -17.31 7.79
N PRO A 157 11.25 -17.99 8.16
CA PRO A 157 11.32 -19.41 8.51
C PRO A 157 11.71 -20.34 7.36
N GLU A 158 11.10 -20.15 6.19
CA GLU A 158 11.23 -21.12 5.10
C GLU A 158 12.55 -21.03 4.34
N LEU A 159 13.08 -19.83 4.14
CA LEU A 159 14.27 -19.60 3.31
C LEU A 159 15.54 -19.35 4.13
N TYR A 160 15.41 -18.86 5.36
CA TYR A 160 16.55 -18.46 6.21
C TYR A 160 16.63 -19.23 7.51
N ASN A 161 15.71 -20.19 7.74
CA ASN A 161 15.62 -20.98 8.97
C ASN A 161 15.54 -20.14 10.25
N VAL A 162 14.84 -19.01 10.17
CA VAL A 162 14.62 -18.09 11.29
C VAL A 162 13.21 -18.32 11.84
N ASP A 163 13.07 -19.06 12.92
CA ASP A 163 11.79 -19.14 13.66
C ASP A 163 11.54 -17.83 14.38
N ILE A 164 10.55 -17.07 13.90
CA ILE A 164 10.22 -15.73 14.40
C ILE A 164 9.93 -15.74 15.91
N ASN A 165 9.31 -16.80 16.44
CA ASN A 165 8.90 -16.85 17.83
C ASN A 165 10.05 -17.08 18.82
N THR A 166 11.16 -17.65 18.35
CA THR A 166 12.30 -18.03 19.18
C THR A 166 13.58 -17.27 18.85
N TYR A 167 13.69 -16.79 17.60
CA TYR A 167 14.88 -16.09 17.13
C TYR A 167 15.00 -14.67 17.68
N PHE A 168 13.88 -13.94 17.70
CA PHE A 168 13.78 -12.59 18.23
C PHE A 168 13.38 -12.63 19.71
N SER A 169 13.92 -11.71 20.50
CA SER A 169 13.50 -11.56 21.91
C SER A 169 12.07 -11.07 22.03
N LYS A 170 11.62 -10.28 21.07
CA LYS A 170 10.26 -9.75 20.99
C LYS A 170 9.94 -9.37 19.55
N THR A 171 8.68 -9.59 19.14
CA THR A 171 8.11 -9.00 17.94
C THR A 171 6.93 -8.10 18.32
N GLN A 172 6.70 -7.05 17.57
CA GLN A 172 5.57 -6.14 17.77
C GLN A 172 5.05 -5.60 16.44
N PHE A 173 3.79 -5.22 16.41
CA PHE A 173 3.20 -4.43 15.33
C PHE A 173 3.25 -2.95 15.71
N SER A 174 3.82 -2.13 14.84
CA SER A 174 3.99 -0.68 15.10
C SER A 174 2.81 0.16 14.61
N GLY A 175 1.83 -0.45 13.93
CA GLY A 175 0.62 0.24 13.45
C GLY A 175 0.82 0.95 12.12
N GLY A 176 1.56 0.36 11.18
CA GLY A 176 1.80 0.88 9.84
C GLY A 176 3.29 0.95 9.48
N HIS A 177 3.57 1.14 8.21
CA HIS A 177 4.95 1.16 7.69
C HIS A 177 5.75 2.36 8.20
N GLU A 178 5.16 3.54 8.19
CA GLU A 178 5.83 4.75 8.67
C GLU A 178 6.16 4.64 10.16
N ASN A 179 5.18 4.25 10.98
CA ASN A 179 5.41 4.03 12.42
C ASN A 179 6.46 2.97 12.69
N ASN A 180 6.54 1.92 11.84
CA ASN A 180 7.52 0.86 12.03
C ASN A 180 8.96 1.34 11.77
N VAL A 181 9.17 2.16 10.74
CA VAL A 181 10.48 2.77 10.48
C VAL A 181 10.84 3.79 11.57
N LEU A 182 9.87 4.59 12.04
CA LEU A 182 10.08 5.50 13.17
C LEU A 182 10.45 4.73 14.45
N ALA A 183 9.82 3.59 14.71
CA ALA A 183 10.17 2.73 15.84
C ALA A 183 11.62 2.21 15.76
N VAL A 184 12.14 1.93 14.57
CA VAL A 184 13.56 1.61 14.36
C VAL A 184 14.44 2.81 14.68
N LEU A 185 14.12 3.97 14.11
CA LEU A 185 14.90 5.21 14.30
C LEU A 185 14.93 5.63 15.78
N ASN A 186 13.83 5.45 16.51
CA ASN A 186 13.71 5.78 17.92
C ASN A 186 14.36 4.72 18.86
N GLY A 187 14.71 3.54 18.33
CA GLY A 187 15.25 2.44 19.11
C GLY A 187 14.20 1.63 19.89
N ASP A 188 12.92 1.77 19.60
CA ASP A 188 11.85 0.97 20.20
C ASP A 188 11.94 -0.50 19.76
N VAL A 189 12.40 -0.71 18.52
CA VAL A 189 12.79 -2.00 17.95
C VAL A 189 14.19 -1.89 17.34
N ASP A 190 14.90 -3.02 17.23
CA ASP A 190 16.25 -3.06 16.66
C ASP A 190 16.24 -3.11 15.12
N ALA A 191 15.23 -3.74 14.56
CA ALA A 191 14.97 -3.78 13.13
C ALA A 191 13.46 -3.76 12.83
N GLY A 192 13.10 -3.35 11.65
CA GLY A 192 11.71 -3.32 11.20
C GLY A 192 11.58 -3.59 9.70
N VAL A 193 10.48 -4.21 9.32
CA VAL A 193 10.17 -4.47 7.91
C VAL A 193 9.32 -3.35 7.33
N THR A 194 9.59 -3.02 6.06
CA THR A 194 8.83 -2.03 5.31
C THR A 194 8.89 -2.33 3.81
N TRP A 195 8.27 -1.51 2.97
CA TRP A 195 8.20 -1.76 1.54
C TRP A 195 8.95 -0.72 0.71
N VAL A 196 9.56 -1.20 -0.35
CA VAL A 196 10.28 -0.41 -1.34
C VAL A 196 10.08 -0.99 -2.74
N SER A 197 10.24 -0.16 -3.78
CA SER A 197 10.25 -0.66 -5.16
C SER A 197 11.48 -1.52 -5.46
N GLY A 198 12.59 -1.30 -4.77
CA GLY A 198 13.88 -1.91 -5.09
C GLY A 198 14.51 -1.38 -6.38
N VAL A 199 13.96 -0.31 -6.96
CA VAL A 199 14.41 0.33 -8.19
C VAL A 199 14.99 1.71 -7.87
N GLY A 200 16.10 2.07 -8.49
CA GLY A 200 16.77 3.34 -8.22
C GLY A 200 17.80 3.24 -7.10
N LYS A 201 18.07 4.35 -6.43
CA LYS A 201 19.14 4.46 -5.45
C LYS A 201 18.62 4.31 -4.01
N TRP A 202 19.37 3.58 -3.20
CA TRP A 202 19.14 3.46 -1.77
C TRP A 202 19.08 4.83 -1.07
N GLU A 203 20.01 5.71 -1.38
CA GLU A 203 20.14 7.04 -0.77
C GLU A 203 18.91 7.93 -0.96
N GLU A 204 18.09 7.63 -1.98
CA GLU A 204 16.85 8.32 -2.27
C GLU A 204 15.61 7.61 -1.67
N GLY A 205 15.79 6.47 -1.01
CA GLY A 205 14.71 5.59 -0.58
C GLY A 205 14.10 4.78 -1.72
N TYR A 206 14.87 4.57 -2.79
CA TYR A 206 14.46 4.00 -4.08
C TYR A 206 13.50 4.90 -4.88
N SER A 207 12.92 4.39 -5.94
CA SER A 207 12.01 5.15 -6.81
C SER A 207 10.60 5.34 -6.22
N SER A 208 10.17 4.41 -5.35
CA SER A 208 8.88 4.45 -4.66
C SER A 208 8.88 3.54 -3.43
N GLY A 209 7.94 3.79 -2.54
CA GLY A 209 7.75 3.01 -1.34
C GLY A 209 7.65 3.84 -0.08
N ASN A 210 7.59 3.17 1.07
CA ASN A 210 7.50 3.87 2.34
C ASN A 210 8.77 4.67 2.66
N LEU A 211 9.95 4.12 2.38
CA LEU A 211 11.20 4.86 2.61
C LEU A 211 11.27 6.11 1.73
N ARG A 212 10.93 6.01 0.43
CA ARG A 212 10.86 7.15 -0.48
C ARG A 212 9.86 8.21 0.01
N LYS A 213 8.68 7.78 0.43
CA LYS A 213 7.67 8.68 1.01
C LYS A 213 8.21 9.44 2.22
N MET A 214 8.89 8.76 3.13
CA MET A 214 9.46 9.39 4.34
C MET A 214 10.61 10.35 4.02
N VAL A 215 11.44 10.02 3.02
CA VAL A 215 12.48 10.93 2.51
C VAL A 215 11.84 12.18 1.89
N ASP A 216 10.84 12.03 1.05
CA ASP A 216 10.12 13.15 0.41
C ASP A 216 9.40 14.04 1.44
N LYS A 217 8.94 13.48 2.55
CA LYS A 217 8.37 14.21 3.70
C LYS A 217 9.43 14.92 4.56
N GLY A 218 10.71 14.64 4.34
CA GLY A 218 11.81 15.19 5.15
C GLY A 218 11.92 14.61 6.57
N ILE A 219 11.33 13.44 6.83
CA ILE A 219 11.35 12.77 8.15
C ILE A 219 12.30 11.59 8.21
N LEU A 220 12.98 11.26 7.13
CA LEU A 220 13.97 10.18 7.06
C LEU A 220 15.19 10.65 6.26
N ASN A 221 16.38 10.44 6.85
CA ASN A 221 17.65 10.43 6.14
C ASN A 221 18.07 8.97 5.95
N MET A 222 18.24 8.53 4.71
CA MET A 222 18.65 7.14 4.40
C MET A 222 20.03 6.78 4.95
N ASP A 223 20.88 7.77 5.25
CA ASP A 223 22.17 7.55 5.91
C ASP A 223 22.04 7.03 7.35
N ASP A 224 20.87 7.15 7.97
CA ASP A 224 20.59 6.65 9.31
C ASP A 224 20.24 5.16 9.34
N LEU A 225 19.98 4.56 8.17
CA LEU A 225 19.54 3.18 8.04
C LEU A 225 20.52 2.31 7.24
N VAL A 226 20.44 1.01 7.50
CA VAL A 226 21.02 -0.05 6.66
C VAL A 226 19.93 -1.07 6.33
N GLN A 227 20.00 -1.66 5.14
CA GLN A 227 19.15 -2.79 4.75
C GLN A 227 19.86 -4.09 5.14
N VAL A 228 19.19 -4.91 5.96
CA VAL A 228 19.75 -6.17 6.46
C VAL A 228 19.13 -7.41 5.82
N TRP A 229 18.00 -7.25 5.13
CA TRP A 229 17.32 -8.32 4.42
C TRP A 229 16.38 -7.75 3.35
N SER A 230 16.12 -8.54 2.32
CA SER A 230 15.12 -8.27 1.28
C SER A 230 14.38 -9.55 0.90
N SER A 231 13.08 -9.44 0.68
CA SER A 231 12.24 -10.54 0.21
C SER A 231 12.49 -10.87 -1.27
N LYS A 232 11.88 -11.96 -1.75
CA LYS A 232 11.58 -12.16 -3.17
C LYS A 232 10.57 -11.09 -3.63
N LEU A 233 10.43 -10.95 -4.96
CA LEU A 233 9.47 -10.01 -5.56
C LEU A 233 8.05 -10.35 -5.13
N ILE A 234 7.33 -9.34 -4.65
CA ILE A 234 5.94 -9.43 -4.18
C ILE A 234 5.04 -8.79 -5.24
N PRO A 235 3.90 -9.40 -5.65
CA PRO A 235 2.94 -8.74 -6.53
C PRO A 235 2.46 -7.42 -5.94
N ASN A 236 2.53 -6.32 -6.70
CA ASN A 236 1.94 -5.04 -6.29
C ASN A 236 0.45 -5.22 -6.01
N GLY A 237 -0.02 -4.67 -4.89
CA GLY A 237 -1.40 -4.78 -4.47
C GLY A 237 -2.39 -4.10 -5.43
N PRO A 238 -3.65 -4.55 -5.43
CA PRO A 238 -4.66 -4.02 -6.34
C PRO A 238 -5.35 -2.78 -5.80
N ILE A 239 -5.69 -1.86 -6.69
CA ILE A 239 -6.86 -1.00 -6.51
C ILE A 239 -8.07 -1.90 -6.68
N VAL A 240 -8.96 -1.91 -5.69
CA VAL A 240 -10.20 -2.69 -5.70
C VAL A 240 -11.41 -1.77 -5.73
N MET A 241 -12.49 -2.28 -6.32
CA MET A 241 -13.81 -1.66 -6.31
C MET A 241 -14.87 -2.72 -5.97
N PRO A 242 -16.00 -2.35 -5.36
CA PRO A 242 -17.10 -3.29 -5.10
C PRO A 242 -17.55 -4.00 -6.37
N LYS A 243 -17.73 -5.32 -6.29
CA LYS A 243 -18.20 -6.14 -7.43
C LYS A 243 -19.59 -5.72 -7.89
N LYS A 244 -20.43 -5.22 -6.97
CA LYS A 244 -21.78 -4.73 -7.26
C LYS A 244 -21.85 -3.51 -8.17
N LEU A 245 -20.80 -2.71 -8.25
CA LEU A 245 -20.74 -1.58 -9.17
C LEU A 245 -20.72 -2.10 -10.62
N PRO A 246 -21.36 -1.37 -11.55
CA PRO A 246 -21.39 -1.79 -12.95
C PRO A 246 -19.96 -1.84 -13.52
N LYS A 247 -19.75 -2.70 -14.53
CA LYS A 247 -18.45 -2.84 -15.20
C LYS A 247 -17.96 -1.49 -15.73
N GLU A 248 -18.86 -0.64 -16.21
CA GLU A 248 -18.53 0.72 -16.68
C GLU A 248 -17.77 1.53 -15.60
N ALA A 249 -18.12 1.40 -14.33
CA ALA A 249 -17.42 2.11 -13.25
C ALA A 249 -15.95 1.67 -13.16
N ARG A 250 -15.66 0.39 -13.38
CA ARG A 250 -14.29 -0.13 -13.40
C ARG A 250 -13.53 0.33 -14.65
N ASP A 251 -14.19 0.32 -15.80
CA ASP A 251 -13.60 0.78 -17.07
C ASP A 251 -13.24 2.28 -16.99
N VAL A 252 -14.10 3.10 -16.39
CA VAL A 252 -13.81 4.52 -16.10
C VAL A 252 -12.62 4.68 -15.18
N MET A 253 -12.52 3.87 -14.12
CA MET A 253 -11.36 3.91 -13.20
C MET A 253 -10.05 3.62 -13.94
N VAL A 254 -10.04 2.57 -14.76
CA VAL A 254 -8.86 2.21 -15.58
C VAL A 254 -8.47 3.38 -16.49
N GLY A 255 -9.43 3.91 -17.22
CA GLY A 255 -9.19 5.02 -18.15
C GLY A 255 -8.74 6.30 -17.44
N MET A 256 -9.37 6.63 -16.32
CA MET A 256 -9.02 7.81 -15.51
C MET A 256 -7.59 7.70 -14.97
N LYS A 257 -7.20 6.57 -14.39
CA LYS A 257 -5.84 6.37 -13.86
C LYS A 257 -4.78 6.46 -14.95
N LYS A 258 -5.03 5.92 -16.14
CA LYS A 258 -4.16 6.06 -17.31
C LYS A 258 -4.10 7.51 -17.79
N TRP A 259 -5.23 8.20 -17.81
CA TRP A 259 -5.32 9.61 -18.18
C TRP A 259 -4.51 10.50 -17.22
N ILE A 260 -4.68 10.31 -15.89
CA ILE A 260 -3.91 11.02 -14.86
C ILE A 260 -2.42 10.80 -15.06
N HIS A 261 -2.00 9.56 -15.25
CA HIS A 261 -0.58 9.24 -15.45
C HIS A 261 0.03 9.98 -16.65
N LYS A 262 -0.73 10.09 -17.75
CA LYS A 262 -0.28 10.77 -18.99
C LYS A 262 -0.32 12.30 -18.85
N ASN A 263 -1.34 12.86 -18.21
CA ASN A 263 -1.64 14.29 -18.28
C ASN A 263 -1.28 15.03 -17.00
N ASP A 264 -1.25 14.35 -15.85
CA ASP A 264 -0.86 14.86 -14.54
C ASP A 264 0.03 13.84 -13.81
N PRO A 265 1.27 13.62 -14.31
CA PRO A 265 2.17 12.63 -13.73
C PRO A 265 2.49 12.90 -12.26
N LYS A 266 2.49 14.16 -11.83
CA LYS A 266 2.70 14.53 -10.43
C LYS A 266 1.61 13.91 -9.53
N CYS A 267 0.34 14.03 -9.92
CA CYS A 267 -0.76 13.39 -9.19
C CYS A 267 -0.60 11.86 -9.16
N SER A 268 -0.21 11.25 -10.30
CA SER A 268 0.05 9.81 -10.37
C SER A 268 1.14 9.37 -9.39
N GLU A 269 2.23 10.13 -9.28
CA GLU A 269 3.35 9.86 -8.38
C GLU A 269 2.98 10.09 -6.91
N ASP A 270 2.25 11.15 -6.60
CA ASP A 270 1.77 11.44 -5.24
C ASP A 270 0.90 10.30 -4.72
N VAL A 271 -0.07 9.86 -5.51
CA VAL A 271 -0.96 8.74 -5.17
C VAL A 271 -0.18 7.42 -5.02
N ALA A 272 0.88 7.23 -5.80
CA ALA A 272 1.68 5.99 -5.81
C ALA A 272 2.84 5.97 -4.80
N ASN A 273 3.09 7.03 -4.05
CA ASN A 273 4.28 7.20 -3.20
C ASN A 273 5.60 7.05 -3.99
N GLY A 274 5.66 7.66 -5.17
CA GLY A 274 6.84 7.70 -6.02
C GLY A 274 6.57 7.44 -7.49
N ILE A 275 7.63 7.13 -8.24
CA ILE A 275 7.62 7.02 -9.69
C ILE A 275 6.82 5.79 -10.16
N VAL A 276 5.98 5.98 -11.16
CA VAL A 276 5.15 4.96 -11.82
C VAL A 276 5.44 4.94 -13.30
N LYS A 277 5.69 3.76 -13.88
CA LYS A 277 5.78 3.60 -15.34
C LYS A 277 4.40 3.55 -16.00
N ALA A 278 3.47 2.84 -15.39
CA ALA A 278 2.12 2.67 -15.89
C ALA A 278 1.16 2.18 -14.79
N TRP A 279 -0.12 2.36 -15.02
CA TRP A 279 -1.20 1.66 -14.33
C TRP A 279 -1.74 0.57 -15.24
N VAL A 280 -1.76 -0.67 -14.75
CA VAL A 280 -2.10 -1.85 -15.57
C VAL A 280 -3.28 -2.60 -14.98
N PRO A 281 -4.24 -3.05 -15.81
CA PRO A 281 -5.34 -3.89 -15.35
C PRO A 281 -4.84 -5.20 -14.76
N VAL A 282 -5.49 -5.64 -13.69
CA VAL A 282 -5.27 -6.95 -13.05
C VAL A 282 -6.59 -7.59 -12.69
N ASP A 283 -6.56 -8.90 -12.50
CA ASP A 283 -7.68 -9.69 -12.00
C ASP A 283 -7.25 -10.58 -10.83
N HIS A 284 -8.17 -11.39 -10.33
CA HIS A 284 -7.93 -12.27 -9.20
C HIS A 284 -6.75 -13.25 -9.44
N SER A 285 -6.57 -13.73 -10.65
CA SER A 285 -5.52 -14.73 -10.98
C SER A 285 -4.12 -14.20 -10.67
N PHE A 286 -3.90 -12.89 -10.78
CA PHE A 286 -2.64 -12.24 -10.42
C PHE A 286 -2.29 -12.39 -8.93
N TYR A 287 -3.28 -12.58 -8.07
CA TYR A 287 -3.14 -12.62 -6.61
C TYR A 287 -3.32 -14.00 -5.99
N GLU A 288 -3.60 -15.03 -6.77
CA GLU A 288 -3.86 -16.39 -6.24
C GLU A 288 -2.77 -16.90 -5.33
N VAL A 289 -1.49 -16.64 -5.66
CA VAL A 289 -0.35 -17.08 -4.84
C VAL A 289 -0.38 -16.46 -3.44
N ILE A 290 -0.77 -15.21 -3.33
CA ILE A 290 -0.88 -14.52 -2.03
C ILE A 290 -2.14 -14.97 -1.27
N VAL A 291 -3.24 -15.20 -1.98
CA VAL A 291 -4.47 -15.75 -1.38
C VAL A 291 -4.19 -17.12 -0.76
N LYS A 292 -3.51 -18.01 -1.47
CA LYS A 292 -3.09 -19.33 -0.96
C LYS A 292 -2.15 -19.22 0.24
N ALA A 293 -1.16 -18.31 0.17
CA ALA A 293 -0.20 -18.10 1.26
C ALA A 293 -0.91 -17.58 2.54
N ARG A 294 -1.79 -16.59 2.41
CA ARG A 294 -2.56 -16.08 3.55
C ARG A 294 -3.48 -17.13 4.14
N LYS A 295 -4.19 -17.89 3.31
CA LYS A 295 -5.06 -18.99 3.74
C LYS A 295 -4.27 -20.03 4.55
N ALA A 296 -3.13 -20.49 4.04
CA ALA A 296 -2.27 -21.47 4.72
C ALA A 296 -1.81 -20.95 6.09
N LYS A 297 -1.45 -19.65 6.19
CA LYS A 297 -1.04 -19.04 7.45
C LYS A 297 -2.17 -18.97 8.47
N LEU A 298 -3.39 -18.66 8.04
CA LEU A 298 -4.59 -18.66 8.89
C LEU A 298 -4.92 -20.05 9.41
N GLU A 299 -4.82 -21.07 8.56
CA GLU A 299 -5.05 -22.47 8.92
C GLU A 299 -4.00 -22.99 9.91
N ALA A 300 -2.73 -22.63 9.72
CA ALA A 300 -1.65 -22.98 10.65
C ALA A 300 -1.84 -22.36 12.04
N LYS A 301 -2.37 -21.14 12.11
CA LYS A 301 -2.74 -20.50 13.39
C LYS A 301 -3.85 -21.24 14.12
N LYS A 302 -4.90 -21.69 13.39
CA LYS A 302 -6.03 -22.42 13.99
C LYS A 302 -5.63 -23.78 14.56
N LYS A 303 -4.59 -24.43 14.02
CA LYS A 303 -4.09 -25.73 14.51
C LYS A 303 -3.20 -25.62 15.76
N LYS A 304 -2.72 -24.41 16.11
CA LYS A 304 -1.84 -24.17 17.26
C LYS A 304 -2.58 -23.59 18.48
N GLY A 305 -3.84 -23.21 18.34
CA GLY A 305 -4.75 -22.76 19.41
C GLY A 305 -5.79 -23.82 19.72
#